data_2f9f84ea36c3c5b392f1c685356a20b6
#
_entry.id   2f9f84ea36c3c5b392f1c685356a20b6
#
_cell.length_a   1.000
_cell.length_b   1.000
_cell.length_c   1.000
_cell.angle_alpha   90.00
_cell.angle_beta   90.00
_cell.angle_gamma   90.00
#
_symmetry.space_group_name_H-M   'P 1'
#
loop_
_entity.id
_entity.type
_entity.pdbx_description
1 polymer ?
#
loop_
_entity_poly.entity_id
_entity_poly.type
_entity_poly.pdbx_seq_one_letter_code
_entity_poly.pdbx_strand_id
1 'polypeptide(L)'
;MLAYIGRRLMFLPVILLGATLILFLMVQQLDPYARLALYVNDPAQLKGGKAELDRRLDKHGLNDPWYAQYAGWVAKLASGNLGWSETAKSTVVGGFAARFPATAELALFAFLPIVALAIWLGVLSAVNHNKFIDQLTRMATILGYSLPTFVLGLALLLLFYGVVRQSLPALFDGWFSPGRLSTWAQQLVNGQAFVRYTGLLTVDAALNGQWRVLWDALGHLILPVVTLSYGSWAAMLRVMRSSMLETL
;
A
#
# COMPACT_ATOMS: atom_id res chain seq x y z
N MET A 1 -7.13 -27.86 16.37
CA MET A 1 -6.86 -26.45 16.02
C MET A 1 -5.41 -26.06 16.33
N LEU A 2 -4.91 -26.16 17.57
CA LEU A 2 -3.54 -25.79 17.94
C LEU A 2 -2.45 -26.52 17.16
N ALA A 3 -2.57 -27.86 16.99
CA ALA A 3 -1.62 -28.65 16.20
C ALA A 3 -1.56 -28.24 14.71
N TYR A 4 -2.70 -27.82 14.14
CA TYR A 4 -2.76 -27.30 12.77
C TYR A 4 -2.04 -25.94 12.65
N ILE A 5 -2.30 -25.03 13.57
CA ILE A 5 -1.64 -23.72 13.64
C ILE A 5 -0.13 -23.91 13.87
N GLY A 6 0.25 -24.77 14.82
CA GLY A 6 1.65 -25.09 15.12
C GLY A 6 2.41 -25.59 13.88
N ARG A 7 1.82 -26.54 13.14
CA ARG A 7 2.42 -27.04 11.89
C ARG A 7 2.59 -25.93 10.84
N ARG A 8 1.60 -25.06 10.65
CA ARG A 8 1.71 -23.95 9.71
C ARG A 8 2.79 -22.93 10.10
N LEU A 9 2.89 -22.62 11.40
CA LEU A 9 3.94 -21.73 11.91
C LEU A 9 5.34 -22.32 11.73
N MET A 10 5.49 -23.66 11.86
CA MET A 10 6.78 -24.33 11.61
C MET A 10 7.20 -24.29 10.14
N PHE A 11 6.26 -24.32 9.20
CA PHE A 11 6.56 -24.19 7.77
C PHE A 11 6.85 -22.74 7.32
N LEU A 12 6.43 -21.75 8.09
CA LEU A 12 6.58 -20.34 7.72
C LEU A 12 8.06 -19.94 7.54
N PRO A 13 9.01 -20.29 8.43
CA PRO A 13 10.43 -20.02 8.20
C PRO A 13 10.97 -20.69 6.93
N VAL A 14 10.55 -21.92 6.64
CA VAL A 14 10.99 -22.66 5.43
C VAL A 14 10.52 -21.96 4.18
N ILE A 15 9.26 -21.52 4.15
CA ILE A 15 8.67 -20.78 3.02
C ILE A 15 9.40 -19.43 2.85
N LEU A 16 9.65 -18.72 3.95
CA LEU A 16 10.37 -17.44 3.92
C LEU A 16 11.81 -17.62 3.42
N LEU A 17 12.54 -18.62 3.91
CA LEU A 17 13.90 -18.92 3.43
C LEU A 17 13.89 -19.32 1.95
N GLY A 18 12.93 -20.14 1.51
CA GLY A 18 12.79 -20.50 0.11
C GLY A 18 12.52 -19.29 -0.79
N ALA A 19 11.56 -18.45 -0.40
CA ALA A 19 11.21 -17.24 -1.14
C ALA A 19 12.39 -16.25 -1.20
N THR A 20 13.04 -16.01 -0.07
CA THR A 20 14.21 -15.11 -0.03
C THR A 20 15.41 -15.67 -0.78
N LEU A 21 15.61 -16.98 -0.80
CA LEU A 21 16.67 -17.62 -1.60
C LEU A 21 16.40 -17.42 -3.11
N ILE A 22 15.16 -17.62 -3.57
CA ILE A 22 14.81 -17.39 -4.98
C ILE A 22 15.09 -15.93 -5.35
N LEU A 23 14.62 -14.97 -4.57
CA LEU A 23 14.88 -13.55 -4.81
C LEU A 23 16.38 -13.22 -4.80
N PHE A 24 17.12 -13.78 -3.85
CA PHE A 24 18.56 -13.61 -3.77
C PHE A 24 19.26 -14.13 -5.02
N LEU A 25 18.92 -15.35 -5.49
CA LEU A 25 19.49 -15.94 -6.70
C LEU A 25 19.13 -15.14 -7.96
N MET A 26 17.95 -14.53 -8.03
CA MET A 26 17.60 -13.61 -9.11
C MET A 26 18.51 -12.37 -9.12
N VAL A 27 18.77 -11.77 -7.95
CA VAL A 27 19.69 -10.64 -7.82
C VAL A 27 21.14 -11.03 -8.15
N GLN A 28 21.54 -12.29 -7.89
CA GLN A 28 22.86 -12.81 -8.26
C GLN A 28 23.11 -12.86 -9.79
N GLN A 29 22.06 -12.81 -10.61
CA GLN A 29 22.22 -12.70 -12.07
C GLN A 29 22.69 -11.32 -12.52
N LEU A 30 22.60 -10.31 -11.66
CA LEU A 30 23.10 -8.97 -11.95
C LEU A 30 24.63 -8.94 -11.83
N ASP A 31 25.23 -8.05 -12.62
CA ASP A 31 26.66 -7.75 -12.52
C ASP A 31 27.03 -7.34 -11.07
N PRO A 32 28.19 -7.77 -10.54
CA PRO A 32 28.65 -7.42 -9.20
C PRO A 32 28.63 -5.92 -8.90
N TYR A 33 29.00 -5.08 -9.88
CA TYR A 33 28.95 -3.62 -9.72
C TYR A 33 27.53 -3.08 -9.60
N ALA A 34 26.58 -3.67 -10.35
CA ALA A 34 25.16 -3.32 -10.21
C ALA A 34 24.62 -3.72 -8.83
N ARG A 35 25.06 -4.87 -8.29
CA ARG A 35 24.69 -5.32 -6.93
C ARG A 35 25.29 -4.42 -5.84
N LEU A 36 26.44 -3.80 -6.08
CA LEU A 36 27.06 -2.88 -5.13
C LEU A 36 26.12 -1.70 -4.79
N ALA A 37 25.30 -1.25 -5.73
CA ALA A 37 24.32 -0.18 -5.51
C ALA A 37 23.31 -0.50 -4.38
N LEU A 38 23.05 -1.78 -4.10
CA LEU A 38 22.16 -2.21 -3.03
C LEU A 38 22.78 -2.08 -1.61
N TYR A 39 24.11 -1.90 -1.55
CA TYR A 39 24.87 -1.83 -0.29
C TYR A 39 25.43 -0.44 -0.01
N VAL A 40 25.29 0.49 -0.96
CA VAL A 40 25.86 1.83 -0.87
C VAL A 40 24.75 2.86 -0.74
N ASN A 41 24.79 3.67 0.33
CA ASN A 41 23.77 4.66 0.64
C ASN A 41 23.89 5.96 -0.19
N ASP A 42 25.06 6.17 -0.82
CA ASP A 42 25.36 7.39 -1.57
C ASP A 42 25.79 7.04 -3.01
N PRO A 43 25.03 7.45 -4.03
CA PRO A 43 25.38 7.23 -5.43
C PRO A 43 26.75 7.80 -5.84
N ALA A 44 27.26 8.81 -5.13
CA ALA A 44 28.60 9.33 -5.36
C ALA A 44 29.68 8.27 -5.11
N GLN A 45 29.42 7.34 -4.23
CA GLN A 45 30.33 6.22 -3.93
C GLN A 45 30.44 5.20 -5.07
N LEU A 46 29.52 5.20 -6.03
CA LEU A 46 29.56 4.36 -7.23
C LEU A 46 30.33 5.00 -8.39
N LYS A 47 30.74 6.28 -8.24
CA LYS A 47 31.49 7.04 -9.26
C LYS A 47 33.01 6.88 -9.14
N GLY A 48 33.50 6.03 -8.26
CA GLY A 48 34.92 5.75 -8.10
C GLY A 48 35.53 5.03 -9.30
N GLY A 49 36.85 5.11 -9.44
CA GLY A 49 37.56 4.31 -10.41
C GLY A 49 37.44 2.81 -10.13
N LYS A 50 37.72 1.95 -11.14
CA LYS A 50 37.54 0.50 -11.04
C LYS A 50 38.19 -0.12 -9.79
N ALA A 51 39.41 0.29 -9.45
CA ALA A 51 40.10 -0.19 -8.26
C ALA A 51 39.38 0.13 -6.93
N GLU A 52 38.69 1.27 -6.85
CA GLU A 52 37.92 1.63 -5.66
C GLU A 52 36.62 0.82 -5.59
N LEU A 53 35.97 0.59 -6.71
CA LEU A 53 34.78 -0.26 -6.80
C LEU A 53 35.09 -1.71 -6.42
N ASP A 54 36.23 -2.26 -6.90
CA ASP A 54 36.70 -3.61 -6.57
C ASP A 54 36.94 -3.76 -5.06
N ARG A 55 37.59 -2.78 -4.41
CA ARG A 55 37.75 -2.76 -2.93
C ARG A 55 36.42 -2.77 -2.21
N ARG A 56 35.41 -2.09 -2.75
CA ARG A 56 34.08 -2.07 -2.15
C ARG A 56 33.31 -3.39 -2.34
N LEU A 57 33.49 -4.05 -3.49
CA LEU A 57 32.97 -5.40 -3.71
C LEU A 57 33.51 -6.36 -2.67
N ASP A 58 34.83 -6.34 -2.44
CA ASP A 58 35.50 -7.18 -1.42
C ASP A 58 35.02 -6.83 -0.01
N LYS A 59 34.91 -5.55 0.32
CA LYS A 59 34.43 -5.09 1.63
C LYS A 59 33.02 -5.58 1.95
N HIS A 60 32.16 -5.70 0.94
CA HIS A 60 30.77 -6.17 1.12
C HIS A 60 30.63 -7.67 0.87
N GLY A 61 31.71 -8.39 0.57
CA GLY A 61 31.72 -9.83 0.31
C GLY A 61 30.99 -10.22 -0.97
N LEU A 62 30.91 -9.30 -1.95
CA LEU A 62 30.18 -9.55 -3.21
C LEU A 62 30.95 -10.44 -4.18
N ASN A 63 32.23 -10.70 -3.91
CA ASN A 63 33.10 -11.65 -4.62
C ASN A 63 33.09 -13.03 -3.95
N ASP A 64 32.51 -13.18 -2.77
CA ASP A 64 32.43 -14.46 -2.06
C ASP A 64 31.45 -15.43 -2.77
N PRO A 65 31.57 -16.74 -2.48
CA PRO A 65 30.59 -17.72 -2.98
C PRO A 65 29.14 -17.34 -2.60
N TRP A 66 28.20 -17.58 -3.50
CA TRP A 66 26.79 -17.15 -3.32
C TRP A 66 26.15 -17.60 -1.99
N TYR A 67 26.49 -18.80 -1.52
CA TYR A 67 25.98 -19.33 -0.25
C TYR A 67 26.48 -18.55 0.96
N ALA A 68 27.74 -18.06 0.94
CA ALA A 68 28.30 -17.21 1.99
C ALA A 68 27.64 -15.83 1.97
N GLN A 69 27.44 -15.26 0.77
CA GLN A 69 26.71 -14.01 0.59
C GLN A 69 25.27 -14.13 1.11
N TYR A 70 24.56 -15.22 0.79
CA TYR A 70 23.20 -15.47 1.26
C TYR A 70 23.14 -15.60 2.78
N ALA A 71 24.03 -16.40 3.37
CA ALA A 71 24.09 -16.55 4.82
C ALA A 71 24.36 -15.22 5.54
N GLY A 72 25.30 -14.43 5.03
CA GLY A 72 25.60 -13.09 5.56
C GLY A 72 24.41 -12.13 5.41
N TRP A 73 23.67 -12.19 4.32
CA TRP A 73 22.49 -11.38 4.10
C TRP A 73 21.34 -11.79 5.06
N VAL A 74 21.07 -13.08 5.21
CA VAL A 74 20.07 -13.59 6.17
C VAL A 74 20.42 -13.21 7.60
N ALA A 75 21.71 -13.27 7.97
CA ALA A 75 22.16 -12.84 9.30
C ALA A 75 21.89 -11.34 9.55
N LYS A 76 22.10 -10.48 8.53
CA LYS A 76 21.74 -9.04 8.60
C LYS A 76 20.23 -8.85 8.76
N LEU A 77 19.41 -9.59 8.01
CA LEU A 77 17.96 -9.56 8.16
C LEU A 77 17.54 -9.97 9.58
N ALA A 78 18.10 -11.05 10.12
CA ALA A 78 17.81 -11.53 11.46
C ALA A 78 18.21 -10.52 12.55
N SER A 79 19.23 -9.68 12.30
CA SER A 79 19.61 -8.57 13.20
C SER A 79 18.76 -7.31 13.04
N GLY A 80 17.73 -7.33 12.17
CA GLY A 80 16.86 -6.18 11.91
C GLY A 80 17.41 -5.18 10.87
N ASN A 81 18.57 -5.48 10.27
CA ASN A 81 19.12 -4.65 9.21
C ASN A 81 18.59 -5.10 7.84
N LEU A 82 17.52 -4.45 7.38
CA LEU A 82 16.87 -4.70 6.07
C LEU A 82 17.57 -4.00 4.89
N GLY A 83 18.64 -3.26 5.17
CA GLY A 83 19.43 -2.58 4.15
C GLY A 83 18.88 -1.24 3.69
N TRP A 84 19.40 -0.80 2.56
CA TRP A 84 19.06 0.47 1.91
C TRP A 84 18.10 0.28 0.74
N SER A 85 17.18 1.21 0.55
CA SER A 85 16.26 1.24 -0.59
C SER A 85 16.61 2.40 -1.52
N GLU A 86 17.05 2.09 -2.73
CA GLU A 86 17.29 3.07 -3.79
C GLU A 86 16.04 3.87 -4.15
N THR A 87 14.90 3.21 -4.21
CA THR A 87 13.60 3.85 -4.52
C THR A 87 13.13 4.78 -3.41
N ALA A 88 13.34 4.39 -2.16
CA ALA A 88 12.93 5.20 -1.01
C ALA A 88 13.97 6.25 -0.62
N LYS A 89 15.22 6.16 -1.14
CA LYS A 89 16.39 6.96 -0.73
C LYS A 89 16.58 7.01 0.79
N SER A 90 16.32 5.87 1.44
CA SER A 90 16.38 5.72 2.89
C SER A 90 16.61 4.24 3.25
N THR A 91 16.86 3.96 4.53
CA THR A 91 16.81 2.56 5.00
C THR A 91 15.44 1.96 4.72
N VAL A 92 15.36 0.66 4.45
CA VAL A 92 14.08 -0.03 4.20
C VAL A 92 13.10 0.18 5.37
N VAL A 93 13.60 0.07 6.62
CA VAL A 93 12.79 0.31 7.83
C VAL A 93 12.28 1.75 7.87
N GLY A 94 13.15 2.73 7.62
CA GLY A 94 12.76 4.15 7.61
C GLY A 94 11.75 4.47 6.50
N GLY A 95 11.97 3.93 5.29
CA GLY A 95 11.04 4.09 4.17
C GLY A 95 9.68 3.45 4.44
N PHE A 96 9.66 2.28 5.09
CA PHE A 96 8.44 1.62 5.53
C PHE A 96 7.72 2.43 6.62
N ALA A 97 8.41 2.80 7.69
CA ALA A 97 7.84 3.56 8.79
C ALA A 97 7.23 4.90 8.34
N ALA A 98 7.87 5.57 7.37
CA ALA A 98 7.37 6.83 6.83
C ALA A 98 6.09 6.69 5.98
N ARG A 99 5.90 5.54 5.29
CA ARG A 99 4.79 5.33 4.35
C ARG A 99 3.67 4.44 4.90
N PHE A 100 3.99 3.53 5.82
CA PHE A 100 3.05 2.59 6.40
C PHE A 100 1.82 3.25 7.03
N PRO A 101 1.94 4.36 7.81
CA PRO A 101 0.78 5.00 8.40
C PRO A 101 -0.24 5.47 7.35
N ALA A 102 0.24 6.03 6.23
CA ALA A 102 -0.66 6.45 5.15
C ALA A 102 -1.41 5.27 4.50
N THR A 103 -0.71 4.15 4.30
CA THR A 103 -1.31 2.92 3.76
C THR A 103 -2.30 2.31 4.75
N ALA A 104 -1.95 2.28 6.04
CA ALA A 104 -2.82 1.78 7.11
C ALA A 104 -4.08 2.64 7.24
N GLU A 105 -3.96 3.96 7.20
CA GLU A 105 -5.08 4.90 7.22
C GLU A 105 -6.04 4.64 6.06
N LEU A 106 -5.52 4.58 4.82
CA LEU A 106 -6.33 4.27 3.65
C LEU A 106 -7.03 2.90 3.75
N ALA A 107 -6.31 1.88 4.22
CA ALA A 107 -6.87 0.53 4.40
C ALA A 107 -7.99 0.50 5.45
N LEU A 108 -7.83 1.20 6.58
CA LEU A 108 -8.85 1.31 7.62
C LEU A 108 -10.12 1.99 7.10
N PHE A 109 -9.97 3.12 6.38
CA PHE A 109 -11.12 3.81 5.81
C PHE A 109 -11.78 3.03 4.67
N ALA A 110 -11.02 2.27 3.87
CA ALA A 110 -11.58 1.44 2.80
C ALA A 110 -12.27 0.18 3.33
N PHE A 111 -11.85 -0.33 4.49
CA PHE A 111 -12.44 -1.56 5.08
C PHE A 111 -13.93 -1.42 5.36
N LEU A 112 -14.37 -0.28 5.91
CA LEU A 112 -15.79 -0.04 6.23
C LEU A 112 -16.69 -0.14 4.99
N PRO A 113 -16.47 0.62 3.89
CA PRO A 113 -17.29 0.49 2.70
C PRO A 113 -17.16 -0.87 2.01
N ILE A 114 -15.98 -1.53 2.06
CA ILE A 114 -15.83 -2.88 1.53
C ILE A 114 -16.82 -3.82 2.18
N VAL A 115 -16.83 -3.90 3.51
CA VAL A 115 -17.67 -4.83 4.27
C VAL A 115 -19.14 -4.42 4.19
N ALA A 116 -19.44 -3.14 4.44
CA ALA A 116 -20.81 -2.65 4.49
C ALA A 116 -21.54 -2.80 3.13
N LEU A 117 -20.89 -2.40 2.03
CA LEU A 117 -21.47 -2.51 0.69
C LEU A 117 -21.56 -3.96 0.22
N ALA A 118 -20.55 -4.78 0.53
CA ALA A 118 -20.58 -6.21 0.17
C ALA A 118 -21.75 -6.94 0.84
N ILE A 119 -21.98 -6.71 2.13
CA ILE A 119 -23.08 -7.32 2.87
C ILE A 119 -24.40 -6.75 2.37
N TRP A 120 -24.55 -5.44 2.37
CA TRP A 120 -25.81 -4.79 2.01
C TRP A 120 -26.25 -5.12 0.58
N LEU A 121 -25.38 -4.92 -0.40
CA LEU A 121 -25.69 -5.22 -1.79
C LEU A 121 -25.80 -6.72 -2.07
N GLY A 122 -25.01 -7.56 -1.36
CA GLY A 122 -25.09 -9.00 -1.46
C GLY A 122 -26.44 -9.56 -1.02
N VAL A 123 -26.91 -9.13 0.15
CA VAL A 123 -28.25 -9.48 0.66
C VAL A 123 -29.35 -8.94 -0.26
N LEU A 124 -29.24 -7.66 -0.64
CA LEU A 124 -30.23 -7.01 -1.52
C LEU A 124 -30.35 -7.72 -2.87
N SER A 125 -29.22 -8.13 -3.45
CA SER A 125 -29.16 -8.90 -4.69
C SER A 125 -29.77 -10.29 -4.54
N ALA A 126 -29.50 -11.01 -3.45
CA ALA A 126 -30.02 -12.34 -3.19
C ALA A 126 -31.56 -12.33 -3.00
N VAL A 127 -32.09 -11.44 -2.16
CA VAL A 127 -33.53 -11.29 -1.91
C VAL A 127 -34.29 -10.88 -3.19
N ASN A 128 -33.64 -10.11 -4.06
CA ASN A 128 -34.23 -9.70 -5.35
C ASN A 128 -33.71 -10.54 -6.52
N HIS A 129 -33.46 -11.82 -6.30
CA HIS A 129 -32.92 -12.73 -7.29
C HIS A 129 -33.65 -12.65 -8.64
N ASN A 130 -32.89 -12.51 -9.72
CA ASN A 130 -33.37 -12.34 -11.10
C ASN A 130 -34.21 -11.07 -11.38
N LYS A 131 -34.40 -10.14 -10.40
CA LYS A 131 -35.02 -8.85 -10.62
C LYS A 131 -34.01 -7.79 -11.08
N PHE A 132 -34.47 -6.59 -11.39
CA PHE A 132 -33.65 -5.47 -11.87
C PHE A 132 -32.46 -5.14 -10.95
N ILE A 133 -32.69 -5.14 -9.62
CA ILE A 133 -31.65 -4.88 -8.63
C ILE A 133 -30.52 -5.91 -8.70
N ASP A 134 -30.88 -7.20 -8.80
CA ASP A 134 -29.88 -8.27 -8.94
C ASP A 134 -29.07 -8.12 -10.25
N GLN A 135 -29.71 -7.75 -11.34
CA GLN A 135 -29.01 -7.50 -12.60
C GLN A 135 -28.07 -6.30 -12.51
N LEU A 136 -28.51 -5.20 -11.89
CA LEU A 136 -27.70 -4.00 -11.69
C LEU A 136 -26.45 -4.31 -10.82
N THR A 137 -26.62 -5.04 -9.72
CA THR A 137 -25.50 -5.44 -8.86
C THR A 137 -24.52 -6.38 -9.56
N ARG A 138 -25.01 -7.29 -10.41
CA ARG A 138 -24.14 -8.13 -11.26
C ARG A 138 -23.35 -7.28 -12.26
N MET A 139 -23.98 -6.34 -12.92
CA MET A 139 -23.27 -5.42 -13.84
C MET A 139 -22.21 -4.62 -13.12
N ALA A 140 -22.51 -4.04 -11.96
CA ALA A 140 -21.55 -3.34 -11.12
C ALA A 140 -20.37 -4.25 -10.69
N THR A 141 -20.66 -5.52 -10.36
CA THR A 141 -19.64 -6.50 -10.03
C THR A 141 -18.72 -6.80 -11.23
N ILE A 142 -19.28 -7.00 -12.41
CA ILE A 142 -18.51 -7.26 -13.65
C ILE A 142 -17.61 -6.06 -13.95
N LEU A 143 -18.12 -4.84 -13.89
CA LEU A 143 -17.34 -3.62 -14.08
C LEU A 143 -16.21 -3.50 -13.04
N GLY A 144 -16.48 -3.87 -11.78
CA GLY A 144 -15.49 -3.87 -10.71
C GLY A 144 -14.31 -4.80 -10.95
N TYR A 145 -14.53 -5.94 -11.61
CA TYR A 145 -13.46 -6.86 -11.99
C TYR A 145 -12.76 -6.48 -13.31
N SER A 146 -13.46 -5.82 -14.20
CA SER A 146 -12.95 -5.52 -15.54
C SER A 146 -12.02 -4.32 -15.55
N LEU A 147 -12.20 -3.38 -14.63
CA LEU A 147 -11.42 -2.15 -14.57
C LEU A 147 -10.22 -2.30 -13.61
N PRO A 148 -9.00 -2.11 -14.09
CA PRO A 148 -7.85 -1.94 -13.20
C PRO A 148 -8.10 -0.78 -12.22
N THR A 149 -7.78 -0.98 -10.94
CA THR A 149 -8.06 0.02 -9.89
C THR A 149 -7.45 1.40 -10.18
N PHE A 150 -6.25 1.45 -10.77
CA PHE A 150 -5.62 2.71 -11.13
C PHE A 150 -6.39 3.46 -12.25
N VAL A 151 -7.00 2.74 -13.20
CA VAL A 151 -7.82 3.34 -14.27
C VAL A 151 -9.07 3.96 -13.66
N LEU A 152 -9.75 3.25 -12.76
CA LEU A 152 -10.89 3.79 -12.02
C LEU A 152 -10.50 5.02 -11.21
N GLY A 153 -9.36 4.97 -10.50
CA GLY A 153 -8.86 6.09 -9.71
C GLY A 153 -8.58 7.33 -10.57
N LEU A 154 -7.95 7.15 -11.72
CA LEU A 154 -7.71 8.25 -12.67
C LEU A 154 -9.01 8.81 -13.24
N ALA A 155 -9.97 7.95 -13.60
CA ALA A 155 -11.26 8.39 -14.14
C ALA A 155 -12.05 9.19 -13.08
N LEU A 156 -12.07 8.73 -11.82
CA LEU A 156 -12.70 9.45 -10.72
C LEU A 156 -12.00 10.80 -10.44
N LEU A 157 -10.67 10.82 -10.47
CA LEU A 157 -9.91 12.06 -10.30
C LEU A 157 -10.22 13.05 -11.41
N LEU A 158 -10.24 12.64 -12.68
CA LEU A 158 -10.60 13.49 -13.81
C LEU A 158 -12.03 14.02 -13.68
N LEU A 159 -12.96 13.17 -13.30
CA LEU A 159 -14.37 13.56 -13.14
C LEU A 159 -14.53 14.54 -11.98
N PHE A 160 -14.08 14.18 -10.78
CA PHE A 160 -14.37 14.97 -9.58
C PHE A 160 -13.46 16.19 -9.44
N TYR A 161 -12.17 16.05 -9.67
CA TYR A 161 -11.23 17.17 -9.60
C TYR A 161 -11.24 18.02 -10.87
N GLY A 162 -11.31 17.38 -12.06
CA GLY A 162 -11.29 18.08 -13.35
C GLY A 162 -12.61 18.74 -13.70
N VAL A 163 -13.76 18.11 -13.45
CA VAL A 163 -15.07 18.59 -13.89
C VAL A 163 -15.92 19.09 -12.72
N VAL A 164 -16.19 18.24 -11.75
CA VAL A 164 -17.16 18.55 -10.67
C VAL A 164 -16.67 19.72 -9.81
N ARG A 165 -15.41 19.73 -9.42
CA ARG A 165 -14.83 20.83 -8.64
C ARG A 165 -14.88 22.16 -9.37
N GLN A 166 -14.62 22.16 -10.69
CA GLN A 166 -14.67 23.40 -11.48
C GLN A 166 -16.11 23.92 -11.63
N SER A 167 -17.09 23.00 -11.70
CA SER A 167 -18.50 23.36 -11.85
C SER A 167 -19.15 23.77 -10.51
N LEU A 168 -18.68 23.24 -9.38
CA LEU A 168 -19.26 23.44 -8.06
C LEU A 168 -18.16 23.75 -7.01
N PRO A 169 -17.38 24.81 -7.21
CA PRO A 169 -16.23 25.11 -6.33
C PRO A 169 -16.63 25.38 -4.87
N ALA A 170 -17.80 25.99 -4.63
CA ALA A 170 -18.28 26.31 -3.29
C ALA A 170 -18.59 25.06 -2.43
N LEU A 171 -18.92 23.92 -3.05
CA LEU A 171 -19.25 22.69 -2.34
C LEU A 171 -18.03 21.80 -2.07
N PHE A 172 -17.01 21.87 -2.93
CA PHE A 172 -15.87 20.94 -2.95
C PHE A 172 -14.52 21.63 -2.88
N ASP A 173 -14.45 22.82 -2.28
CA ASP A 173 -13.19 23.53 -2.12
C ASP A 173 -12.20 22.71 -1.29
N GLY A 174 -11.03 22.43 -1.89
CA GLY A 174 -10.00 21.58 -1.30
C GLY A 174 -10.23 20.07 -1.41
N TRP A 175 -11.45 19.60 -1.66
CA TRP A 175 -11.75 18.18 -1.78
C TRP A 175 -11.35 17.61 -3.16
N PHE A 176 -11.11 16.31 -3.20
CA PHE A 176 -10.76 15.55 -4.41
C PHE A 176 -9.47 15.98 -5.11
N SER A 177 -8.67 16.89 -4.52
CA SER A 177 -7.39 17.27 -5.12
C SER A 177 -6.35 16.14 -4.99
N PRO A 178 -5.35 16.09 -5.89
CA PRO A 178 -4.23 15.15 -5.75
C PRO A 178 -3.46 15.40 -4.46
N GLY A 179 -3.05 14.34 -3.78
CA GLY A 179 -2.33 14.41 -2.52
C GLY A 179 -3.16 13.98 -1.32
N ARG A 180 -2.63 14.19 -0.11
CA ARG A 180 -3.27 13.81 1.16
C ARG A 180 -3.92 14.99 1.85
N LEU A 181 -3.55 16.21 1.51
CA LEU A 181 -4.00 17.47 2.09
C LEU A 181 -3.92 18.59 1.06
N SER A 182 -4.73 19.60 1.26
CA SER A 182 -4.60 20.90 0.61
C SER A 182 -3.30 21.58 1.03
N THR A 183 -2.81 22.52 0.22
CA THR A 183 -1.53 23.24 0.47
C THR A 183 -1.49 23.94 1.84
N TRP A 184 -2.59 24.60 2.23
CA TRP A 184 -2.69 25.27 3.53
C TRP A 184 -2.65 24.29 4.70
N ALA A 185 -3.34 23.15 4.60
CA ALA A 185 -3.33 22.11 5.63
C ALA A 185 -1.96 21.43 5.74
N GLN A 186 -1.28 21.21 4.60
CA GLN A 186 0.07 20.68 4.57
C GLN A 186 1.08 21.62 5.28
N GLN A 187 0.93 22.93 5.13
CA GLN A 187 1.77 23.91 5.84
C GLN A 187 1.55 23.83 7.35
N LEU A 188 0.31 23.71 7.81
CA LEU A 188 -0.01 23.53 9.25
C LEU A 188 0.60 22.25 9.82
N VAL A 189 0.43 21.12 9.11
CA VAL A 189 0.96 19.80 9.54
C VAL A 189 2.49 19.76 9.55
N ASN A 190 3.15 20.54 8.70
CA ASN A 190 4.61 20.66 8.70
C ASN A 190 5.13 21.71 9.71
N GLY A 191 4.25 22.48 10.33
CA GLY A 191 4.59 23.45 11.36
C GLY A 191 4.97 22.78 12.69
N GLN A 192 5.69 23.50 13.54
CA GLN A 192 6.16 22.98 14.84
C GLN A 192 5.03 22.71 15.84
N ALA A 193 3.87 23.32 15.66
CA ALA A 193 2.72 23.17 16.55
C ALA A 193 1.94 21.86 16.33
N PHE A 194 2.16 21.15 15.22
CA PHE A 194 1.47 19.90 14.91
C PHE A 194 2.29 18.69 15.37
N VAL A 195 1.74 17.92 16.31
CA VAL A 195 2.41 16.73 16.85
C VAL A 195 1.89 15.47 16.15
N ARG A 196 2.81 14.66 15.64
CA ARG A 196 2.49 13.35 15.03
C ARG A 196 2.56 12.28 16.10
N TYR A 197 1.42 11.90 16.66
CA TYR A 197 1.32 10.89 17.72
C TYR A 197 1.32 9.46 17.14
N THR A 198 0.54 9.25 16.07
CA THR A 198 0.29 7.92 15.49
C THR A 198 0.85 7.78 14.08
N GLY A 199 1.10 8.90 13.40
CA GLY A 199 1.42 8.97 11.99
C GLY A 199 0.20 8.82 11.05
N LEU A 200 -0.99 8.48 11.60
CA LEU A 200 -2.26 8.52 10.87
C LEU A 200 -2.74 9.97 10.86
N LEU A 201 -2.83 10.56 9.68
CA LEU A 201 -3.08 12.00 9.54
C LEU A 201 -4.42 12.44 10.12
N THR A 202 -5.48 11.67 9.90
CA THR A 202 -6.82 11.97 10.43
C THR A 202 -6.85 11.88 11.96
N VAL A 203 -6.22 10.85 12.53
CA VAL A 203 -6.14 10.67 13.99
C VAL A 203 -5.29 11.76 14.61
N ASP A 204 -4.13 12.05 14.03
CA ASP A 204 -3.23 13.10 14.54
C ASP A 204 -3.87 14.48 14.46
N ALA A 205 -4.64 14.79 13.39
CA ALA A 205 -5.39 16.03 13.27
C ALA A 205 -6.45 16.17 14.37
N ALA A 206 -7.18 15.09 14.66
CA ALA A 206 -8.17 15.06 15.74
C ALA A 206 -7.51 15.26 17.12
N LEU A 207 -6.41 14.56 17.39
CA LEU A 207 -5.66 14.67 18.66
C LEU A 207 -5.04 16.05 18.90
N ASN A 208 -4.68 16.76 17.82
CA ASN A 208 -4.22 18.16 17.90
C ASN A 208 -5.38 19.17 17.95
N GLY A 209 -6.64 18.76 17.93
CA GLY A 209 -7.82 19.63 17.88
C GLY A 209 -7.94 20.40 16.54
N GLN A 210 -7.23 20.00 15.51
CA GLN A 210 -7.19 20.64 14.19
C GLN A 210 -8.31 20.10 13.30
N TRP A 211 -9.58 20.40 13.65
CA TRP A 211 -10.77 19.88 12.96
C TRP A 211 -10.82 20.25 11.48
N ARG A 212 -10.32 21.44 11.11
CA ARG A 212 -10.25 21.85 9.70
C ARG A 212 -9.30 20.96 8.89
N VAL A 213 -8.15 20.59 9.46
CA VAL A 213 -7.19 19.66 8.84
C VAL A 213 -7.80 18.26 8.75
N LEU A 214 -8.54 17.83 9.78
CA LEU A 214 -9.25 16.53 9.74
C LEU A 214 -10.24 16.48 8.58
N TRP A 215 -11.09 17.49 8.42
CA TRP A 215 -12.08 17.52 7.32
C TRP A 215 -11.41 17.59 5.96
N ASP A 216 -10.33 18.35 5.82
CA ASP A 216 -9.53 18.38 4.60
C ASP A 216 -8.94 17.00 4.26
N ALA A 217 -8.34 16.32 5.24
CA ALA A 217 -7.79 14.99 5.07
C ALA A 217 -8.88 13.95 4.67
N LEU A 218 -10.05 14.01 5.31
CA LEU A 218 -11.18 13.14 4.97
C LEU A 218 -11.66 13.37 3.53
N GLY A 219 -11.72 14.64 3.08
CA GLY A 219 -12.08 14.98 1.70
C GLY A 219 -11.12 14.37 0.67
N HIS A 220 -9.81 14.36 1.00
CA HIS A 220 -8.79 13.76 0.13
C HIS A 220 -8.79 12.23 0.16
N LEU A 221 -9.32 11.59 1.20
CA LEU A 221 -9.45 10.13 1.30
C LEU A 221 -10.62 9.58 0.48
N ILE A 222 -11.65 10.37 0.15
CA ILE A 222 -12.87 9.86 -0.50
C ILE A 222 -12.56 9.10 -1.79
N LEU A 223 -11.87 9.71 -2.75
CA LEU A 223 -11.59 9.07 -4.04
C LEU A 223 -10.69 7.83 -3.91
N PRO A 224 -9.58 7.86 -3.15
CA PRO A 224 -8.76 6.67 -2.91
C PRO A 224 -9.54 5.55 -2.21
N VAL A 225 -10.37 5.87 -1.23
CA VAL A 225 -11.23 4.91 -0.51
C VAL A 225 -12.24 4.27 -1.46
N VAL A 226 -12.96 5.06 -2.26
CA VAL A 226 -13.90 4.55 -3.27
C VAL A 226 -13.18 3.66 -4.28
N THR A 227 -12.03 4.11 -4.78
CA THR A 227 -11.23 3.35 -5.74
C THR A 227 -10.76 2.00 -5.19
N LEU A 228 -10.20 1.99 -3.99
CA LEU A 228 -9.66 0.79 -3.35
C LEU A 228 -10.78 -0.18 -2.95
N SER A 229 -11.90 0.36 -2.42
CA SER A 229 -13.01 -0.46 -1.97
C SER A 229 -13.80 -1.07 -3.11
N TYR A 230 -13.91 -0.41 -4.28
CA TYR A 230 -14.77 -0.86 -5.38
C TYR A 230 -14.44 -2.27 -5.86
N GLY A 231 -13.20 -2.56 -6.22
CA GLY A 231 -12.80 -3.91 -6.65
C GLY A 231 -12.96 -4.97 -5.56
N SER A 232 -12.71 -4.58 -4.31
CA SER A 232 -12.78 -5.50 -3.16
C SER A 232 -14.23 -5.84 -2.77
N TRP A 233 -15.14 -4.86 -2.69
CA TRP A 233 -16.53 -5.17 -2.36
C TRP A 233 -17.23 -5.92 -3.50
N ALA A 234 -16.86 -5.70 -4.76
CA ALA A 234 -17.37 -6.48 -5.90
C ALA A 234 -17.05 -7.97 -5.76
N ALA A 235 -15.82 -8.30 -5.30
CA ALA A 235 -15.44 -9.68 -5.00
C ALA A 235 -16.27 -10.28 -3.86
N MET A 236 -16.36 -9.57 -2.73
CA MET A 236 -17.09 -10.02 -1.55
C MET A 236 -18.61 -10.12 -1.79
N LEU A 237 -19.17 -9.21 -2.57
CA LEU A 237 -20.60 -9.23 -2.94
C LEU A 237 -20.96 -10.55 -3.65
N ARG A 238 -20.11 -11.03 -4.57
CA ARG A 238 -20.35 -12.31 -5.26
C ARG A 238 -20.43 -13.46 -4.26
N VAL A 239 -19.48 -13.54 -3.33
CA VAL A 239 -19.46 -14.58 -2.29
C VAL A 239 -20.69 -14.46 -1.39
N MET A 240 -20.99 -13.25 -0.89
CA MET A 240 -22.14 -13.02 -0.03
C MET A 240 -23.45 -13.40 -0.71
N ARG A 241 -23.63 -12.99 -1.98
CA ARG A 241 -24.82 -13.34 -2.77
C ARG A 241 -24.96 -14.85 -2.94
N SER A 242 -23.89 -15.59 -3.28
CA SER A 242 -23.97 -17.05 -3.45
C SER A 242 -24.32 -17.73 -2.13
N SER A 243 -23.69 -17.37 -1.03
CA SER A 243 -23.99 -17.94 0.29
C SER A 243 -25.41 -17.65 0.74
N MET A 244 -25.95 -16.46 0.45
CA MET A 244 -27.35 -16.14 0.76
C MET A 244 -28.34 -16.93 -0.08
N LEU A 245 -28.05 -17.19 -1.37
CA LEU A 245 -28.91 -18.02 -2.23
C LEU A 245 -28.92 -19.50 -1.87
N GLU A 246 -27.87 -19.99 -1.18
CA GLU A 246 -27.84 -21.36 -0.66
C GLU A 246 -28.70 -21.52 0.62
N THR A 247 -29.02 -20.42 1.30
CA THR A 247 -29.76 -20.42 2.56
C THR A 247 -31.21 -19.96 2.43
N LEU A 248 -31.60 -19.35 1.31
CA LEU A 248 -32.95 -18.91 0.98
C LEU A 248 -33.72 -19.97 0.20
#